data_5efdb3a0651b844a31ec661923ac4140
#
_entry.id   5efdb3a0651b844a31ec661923ac4140
#
_cell.length_a   1.000
_cell.length_b   1.000
_cell.length_c   1.000
_cell.angle_alpha   90.00
_cell.angle_beta   90.00
_cell.angle_gamma   90.00
#
_symmetry.space_group_name_H-M   'P 1'
#
loop_
_entity.id
_entity.type
_entity.pdbx_description
1 polymer ?
#
loop_
_entity_poly.entity_id
_entity_poly.type
_entity_poly.pdbx_seq_one_letter_code
_entity_poly.pdbx_strand_id
1 'polypeptide(L)'
;MKIERDIIRIFREWKETPQRKPILLQGARQIGKTWAMETFGREEFEYYAKFDFDRQVELKSVFQNSKSPERILKELALYCDVPLIPGKTLIIFDEIQECEEALNSLKYFCEDAPEYHIIAAGSLLGVAVKKRKMTVPVGKVRVMRMYPISFKEFLRASNPRTFEYIEEINAIEKLPEIILNTLKLEYRRYLVCGGMPDAVCAMLDNEGME
;
A
#
# COMPACT_ATOMS: atom_id res chain seq x y z
N MET A 1 4.08 -4.26 17.82
CA MET A 1 5.20 -3.45 17.28
C MET A 1 4.86 -2.88 15.92
N LYS A 2 5.29 -1.65 15.54
CA LYS A 2 5.05 -1.05 14.21
C LYS A 2 6.27 -1.28 13.33
N ILE A 3 6.12 -2.04 12.24
CA ILE A 3 7.20 -2.27 11.27
C ILE A 3 7.10 -1.22 10.16
N GLU A 4 8.16 -0.45 9.97
CA GLU A 4 8.22 0.53 8.89
C GLU A 4 8.32 -0.18 7.53
N ARG A 5 7.39 0.15 6.62
CA ARG A 5 7.32 -0.45 5.28
C ARG A 5 7.87 0.53 4.23
N ASP A 6 8.78 0.05 3.40
CA ASP A 6 9.40 0.87 2.34
C ASP A 6 8.38 1.43 1.34
N ILE A 7 7.23 0.78 1.18
CA ILE A 7 6.14 1.26 0.32
C ILE A 7 5.61 2.64 0.75
N ILE A 8 5.66 2.98 2.05
CA ILE A 8 5.21 4.29 2.57
C ILE A 8 6.07 5.41 1.98
N ARG A 9 7.40 5.20 1.90
CA ARG A 9 8.30 6.17 1.26
C ARG A 9 7.95 6.37 -0.23
N ILE A 10 7.64 5.29 -0.93
CA ILE A 10 7.24 5.35 -2.34
C ILE A 10 5.90 6.10 -2.50
N PHE A 11 4.97 5.95 -1.55
CA PHE A 11 3.72 6.72 -1.54
C PHE A 11 3.97 8.22 -1.30
N ARG A 12 4.93 8.59 -0.42
CA ARG A 12 5.32 9.99 -0.21
C ARG A 12 5.89 10.61 -1.50
N GLU A 13 6.81 9.92 -2.17
CA GLU A 13 7.36 10.34 -3.46
C GLU A 13 6.25 10.49 -4.53
N TRP A 14 5.28 9.57 -4.55
CA TRP A 14 4.13 9.68 -5.45
C TRP A 14 3.24 10.89 -5.14
N LYS A 15 2.99 11.18 -3.86
CA LYS A 15 2.18 12.33 -3.44
C LYS A 15 2.71 13.64 -4.01
N GLU A 16 4.02 13.81 -4.02
CA GLU A 16 4.72 15.02 -4.50
C GLU A 16 4.90 15.04 -6.04
N THR A 17 4.59 13.95 -6.73
CA THR A 17 4.79 13.87 -8.19
C THR A 17 3.79 14.77 -8.93
N PRO A 18 4.24 15.75 -9.75
CA PRO A 18 3.35 16.51 -10.62
C PRO A 18 2.61 15.58 -11.60
N GLN A 19 1.35 15.88 -11.90
CA GLN A 19 0.52 15.04 -12.80
C GLN A 19 0.47 13.56 -12.40
N ARG A 20 0.43 13.30 -11.08
CA ARG A 20 0.35 11.95 -10.54
C ARG A 20 -0.89 11.22 -11.07
N LYS A 21 -0.72 9.93 -11.29
CA LYS A 21 -1.81 9.01 -11.64
C LYS A 21 -2.31 8.29 -10.39
N PRO A 22 -3.58 7.90 -10.31
CA PRO A 22 -4.05 7.00 -9.27
C PRO A 22 -3.15 5.77 -9.15
N ILE A 23 -2.85 5.34 -7.93
CA ILE A 23 -2.09 4.11 -7.69
C ILE A 23 -3.03 2.92 -7.79
N LEU A 24 -2.55 1.86 -8.46
CA LEU A 24 -3.12 0.52 -8.40
C LEU A 24 -2.13 -0.40 -7.68
N LEU A 25 -2.35 -0.61 -6.37
CA LEU A 25 -1.49 -1.40 -5.50
C LEU A 25 -1.83 -2.88 -5.60
N GLN A 26 -0.92 -3.66 -6.14
CA GLN A 26 -1.04 -5.11 -6.28
C GLN A 26 -0.19 -5.82 -5.24
N GLY A 27 -0.62 -6.99 -4.80
CA GLY A 27 0.16 -7.82 -3.90
C GLY A 27 -0.68 -8.94 -3.28
N ALA A 28 -0.03 -9.95 -2.70
CA ALA A 28 -0.70 -11.09 -2.09
C ALA A 28 -1.67 -10.68 -0.97
N ARG A 29 -2.53 -11.60 -0.55
CA ARG A 29 -3.36 -11.40 0.64
C ARG A 29 -2.47 -11.30 1.89
N GLN A 30 -2.94 -10.57 2.90
CA GLN A 30 -2.34 -10.49 4.24
C GLN A 30 -0.91 -9.92 4.30
N ILE A 31 -0.41 -9.25 3.25
CA ILE A 31 0.91 -8.59 3.27
C ILE A 31 0.87 -7.15 3.81
N GLY A 32 -0.31 -6.69 4.28
CA GLY A 32 -0.48 -5.38 4.91
C GLY A 32 -0.78 -4.23 3.94
N LYS A 33 -1.42 -4.47 2.76
CA LYS A 33 -1.80 -3.41 1.81
C LYS A 33 -2.69 -2.36 2.45
N THR A 34 -3.82 -2.80 3.03
CA THR A 34 -4.78 -1.93 3.71
C THR A 34 -4.11 -1.13 4.82
N TRP A 35 -3.31 -1.79 5.66
CA TRP A 35 -2.55 -1.14 6.73
C TRP A 35 -1.62 -0.04 6.18
N ALA A 36 -0.90 -0.32 5.09
CA ALA A 36 0.02 0.65 4.49
C ALA A 36 -0.73 1.88 3.94
N MET A 37 -1.86 1.68 3.25
CA MET A 37 -2.68 2.78 2.73
C MET A 37 -3.27 3.64 3.84
N GLU A 38 -3.84 3.02 4.89
CA GLU A 38 -4.41 3.74 6.04
C GLU A 38 -3.32 4.46 6.85
N THR A 39 -2.15 3.84 7.02
CA THR A 39 -1.00 4.48 7.69
C THR A 39 -0.54 5.70 6.93
N PHE A 40 -0.38 5.59 5.62
CA PHE A 40 -0.04 6.70 4.76
C PHE A 40 -1.11 7.81 4.82
N GLY A 41 -2.39 7.45 4.81
CA GLY A 41 -3.49 8.40 4.95
C GLY A 41 -3.44 9.19 6.26
N ARG A 42 -3.22 8.49 7.38
CA ARG A 42 -3.10 9.12 8.72
C ARG A 42 -1.87 10.02 8.88
N GLU A 43 -0.76 9.66 8.25
CA GLU A 43 0.51 10.38 8.43
C GLU A 43 0.64 11.58 7.49
N GLU A 44 0.03 11.52 6.30
CA GLU A 44 0.33 12.44 5.21
C GLU A 44 -0.85 13.31 4.78
N PHE A 45 -2.07 13.02 5.23
CA PHE A 45 -3.28 13.75 4.84
C PHE A 45 -4.05 14.23 6.06
N GLU A 46 -4.84 15.29 5.86
CA GLU A 46 -5.76 15.81 6.88
C GLU A 46 -6.90 14.81 7.14
N TYR A 47 -7.33 14.12 6.08
CA TYR A 47 -8.36 13.08 6.11
C TYR A 47 -7.96 11.89 5.24
N TYR A 48 -8.52 10.72 5.51
CA TYR A 48 -8.56 9.61 4.57
C TYR A 48 -9.93 8.95 4.59
N ALA A 49 -10.44 8.60 3.41
CA ALA A 49 -11.70 7.89 3.23
C ALA A 49 -11.42 6.52 2.62
N LYS A 50 -11.86 5.45 3.30
CA LYS A 50 -11.71 4.09 2.82
C LYS A 50 -13.05 3.51 2.39
N PHE A 51 -13.08 2.97 1.18
CA PHE A 51 -14.20 2.28 0.57
C PHE A 51 -13.78 0.84 0.25
N ASP A 52 -14.42 -0.12 0.91
CA ASP A 52 -14.12 -1.55 0.80
C ASP A 52 -15.20 -2.24 -0.04
N PHE A 53 -14.87 -2.61 -1.27
CA PHE A 53 -15.83 -3.19 -2.23
C PHE A 53 -16.23 -4.64 -1.94
N ASP A 54 -15.51 -5.33 -1.06
CA ASP A 54 -15.90 -6.66 -0.59
C ASP A 54 -16.96 -6.56 0.51
N ARG A 55 -16.82 -5.60 1.42
CA ARG A 55 -17.74 -5.39 2.55
C ARG A 55 -18.94 -4.51 2.23
N GLN A 56 -18.74 -3.45 1.45
CA GLN A 56 -19.73 -2.43 1.13
C GLN A 56 -20.25 -2.66 -0.30
N VAL A 57 -21.06 -3.69 -0.49
CA VAL A 57 -21.54 -4.12 -1.82
C VAL A 57 -22.38 -3.01 -2.50
N GLU A 58 -23.05 -2.19 -1.73
CA GLU A 58 -23.87 -1.04 -2.20
C GLU A 58 -23.05 0.02 -2.94
N LEU A 59 -21.75 0.16 -2.63
CA LEU A 59 -20.85 1.08 -3.34
C LEU A 59 -20.76 0.80 -4.84
N LYS A 60 -21.01 -0.44 -5.27
CA LYS A 60 -20.95 -0.79 -6.70
C LYS A 60 -21.94 0.01 -7.54
N SER A 61 -23.11 0.33 -6.97
CA SER A 61 -24.15 1.13 -7.65
C SER A 61 -23.68 2.56 -7.98
N VAL A 62 -22.81 3.14 -7.14
CA VAL A 62 -22.23 4.48 -7.36
C VAL A 62 -21.46 4.54 -8.68
N PHE A 63 -20.72 3.47 -9.01
CA PHE A 63 -19.88 3.40 -10.20
C PHE A 63 -20.61 2.92 -11.45
N GLN A 64 -21.72 2.18 -11.31
CA GLN A 64 -22.51 1.69 -12.43
C GLN A 64 -23.27 2.81 -13.16
N ASN A 65 -23.74 3.79 -12.40
CA ASN A 65 -24.62 4.85 -12.93
C ASN A 65 -23.88 6.04 -13.55
N SER A 66 -22.58 6.18 -13.28
CA SER A 66 -21.81 7.31 -13.80
C SER A 66 -20.31 7.00 -13.86
N LYS A 67 -19.66 7.64 -14.85
CA LYS A 67 -18.19 7.67 -14.98
C LYS A 67 -17.62 9.04 -14.61
N SER A 68 -18.46 10.02 -14.29
CA SER A 68 -18.05 11.37 -13.88
C SER A 68 -17.44 11.31 -12.46
N PRO A 69 -16.17 11.71 -12.26
CA PRO A 69 -15.55 11.77 -10.94
C PRO A 69 -16.34 12.66 -9.98
N GLU A 70 -16.83 13.81 -10.43
CA GLU A 70 -17.60 14.74 -9.59
C GLU A 70 -18.84 14.08 -9.00
N ARG A 71 -19.61 13.36 -9.82
CA ARG A 71 -20.79 12.63 -9.35
C ARG A 71 -20.41 11.48 -8.43
N ILE A 72 -19.41 10.69 -8.80
CA ILE A 72 -18.92 9.58 -7.96
C ILE A 72 -18.50 10.10 -6.59
N LEU A 73 -17.71 11.18 -6.53
CA LEU A 73 -17.27 11.77 -5.27
C LEU A 73 -18.42 12.28 -4.42
N LYS A 74 -19.42 12.91 -5.05
CA LYS A 74 -20.63 13.40 -4.37
C LYS A 74 -21.45 12.27 -3.76
N GLU A 75 -21.58 11.15 -4.47
CA GLU A 75 -22.26 9.97 -3.96
C GLU A 75 -21.42 9.25 -2.89
N LEU A 76 -20.08 9.09 -3.07
CA LEU A 76 -19.19 8.49 -2.08
C LEU A 76 -19.15 9.26 -0.75
N ALA A 77 -19.33 10.59 -0.81
CA ALA A 77 -19.40 11.41 0.40
C ALA A 77 -20.58 11.06 1.32
N LEU A 78 -21.60 10.34 0.82
CA LEU A 78 -22.70 9.84 1.63
C LEU A 78 -22.36 8.55 2.42
N TYR A 79 -21.23 7.92 2.07
CA TYR A 79 -20.77 6.65 2.66
C TYR A 79 -19.54 6.80 3.57
N CYS A 80 -19.11 8.02 3.84
CA CYS A 80 -17.97 8.29 4.73
C CYS A 80 -18.24 9.50 5.63
N ASP A 81 -17.63 9.49 6.83
CA ASP A 81 -17.80 10.54 7.84
C ASP A 81 -16.78 11.70 7.69
N VAL A 82 -15.96 11.66 6.63
CA VAL A 82 -14.93 12.65 6.38
C VAL A 82 -15.17 13.36 5.05
N PRO A 83 -14.80 14.66 4.93
CA PRO A 83 -14.98 15.39 3.68
C PRO A 83 -13.99 14.91 2.61
N LEU A 84 -14.45 14.80 1.36
CA LEU A 84 -13.59 14.47 0.21
C LEU A 84 -13.06 15.76 -0.42
N ILE A 85 -11.96 16.29 0.10
CA ILE A 85 -11.37 17.57 -0.31
C ILE A 85 -10.14 17.33 -1.18
N PRO A 86 -10.05 17.96 -2.38
CA PRO A 86 -8.85 17.88 -3.23
C PRO A 86 -7.57 18.23 -2.45
N GLY A 87 -6.53 17.41 -2.61
CA GLY A 87 -5.23 17.62 -1.96
C GLY A 87 -5.17 17.32 -0.45
N LYS A 88 -6.31 17.29 0.24
CA LYS A 88 -6.38 17.08 1.71
C LYS A 88 -6.86 15.70 2.11
N THR A 89 -7.63 15.03 1.26
CA THR A 89 -8.17 13.69 1.53
C THR A 89 -7.52 12.64 0.65
N LEU A 90 -6.99 11.59 1.27
CA LEU A 90 -6.62 10.37 0.56
C LEU A 90 -7.86 9.49 0.39
N ILE A 91 -8.19 9.14 -0.84
CA ILE A 91 -9.27 8.20 -1.16
C ILE A 91 -8.65 6.80 -1.36
N ILE A 92 -9.14 5.84 -0.60
CA ILE A 92 -8.68 4.45 -0.62
C ILE A 92 -9.81 3.58 -1.16
N PHE A 93 -9.56 2.89 -2.28
CA PHE A 93 -10.42 1.85 -2.83
C PHE A 93 -9.83 0.49 -2.52
N ASP A 94 -10.35 -0.17 -1.48
CA ASP A 94 -9.86 -1.50 -1.09
C ASP A 94 -10.66 -2.62 -1.75
N GLU A 95 -10.00 -3.74 -2.04
CA GLU A 95 -10.51 -4.91 -2.77
C GLU A 95 -11.21 -4.52 -4.10
N ILE A 96 -10.59 -3.59 -4.86
CA ILE A 96 -11.18 -2.98 -6.08
C ILE A 96 -11.54 -4.00 -7.16
N GLN A 97 -10.96 -5.21 -7.15
CA GLN A 97 -11.32 -6.27 -8.09
C GLN A 97 -12.76 -6.77 -7.91
N GLU A 98 -13.43 -6.42 -6.83
CA GLU A 98 -14.85 -6.74 -6.61
C GLU A 98 -15.81 -5.77 -7.34
N CYS A 99 -15.27 -4.65 -7.90
CA CYS A 99 -16.03 -3.69 -8.69
C CYS A 99 -15.24 -3.25 -9.94
N GLU A 100 -15.58 -3.84 -11.09
CA GLU A 100 -14.91 -3.52 -12.36
C GLU A 100 -15.12 -2.08 -12.78
N GLU A 101 -16.30 -1.54 -12.53
CA GLU A 101 -16.65 -0.15 -12.86
C GLU A 101 -15.80 0.84 -12.04
N ALA A 102 -15.52 0.53 -10.77
CA ALA A 102 -14.63 1.34 -9.95
C ALA A 102 -13.17 1.29 -10.47
N LEU A 103 -12.69 0.11 -10.87
CA LEU A 103 -11.37 -0.02 -11.50
C LEU A 103 -11.27 0.81 -12.79
N ASN A 104 -12.29 0.74 -13.65
CA ASN A 104 -12.36 1.50 -14.89
C ASN A 104 -12.49 3.01 -14.65
N SER A 105 -13.11 3.44 -13.55
CA SER A 105 -13.27 4.84 -13.19
C SER A 105 -11.95 5.55 -12.88
N LEU A 106 -10.91 4.81 -12.49
CA LEU A 106 -9.57 5.38 -12.22
C LEU A 106 -9.02 6.15 -13.43
N LYS A 107 -9.40 5.76 -14.65
CA LYS A 107 -9.05 6.51 -15.87
C LYS A 107 -9.60 7.94 -15.82
N TYR A 108 -10.87 8.08 -15.48
CA TYR A 108 -11.54 9.36 -15.46
C TYR A 108 -11.05 10.23 -14.29
N PHE A 109 -10.76 9.64 -13.15
CA PHE A 109 -10.09 10.37 -12.06
C PHE A 109 -8.72 10.90 -12.48
N CYS A 110 -7.96 10.14 -13.26
CA CYS A 110 -6.67 10.59 -13.79
C CYS A 110 -6.80 11.76 -14.78
N GLU A 111 -7.89 11.78 -15.58
CA GLU A 111 -8.10 12.75 -16.66
C GLU A 111 -8.82 14.01 -16.18
N ASP A 112 -9.88 13.84 -15.38
CA ASP A 112 -10.87 14.87 -15.10
C ASP A 112 -10.81 15.38 -13.64
N ALA A 113 -10.10 14.67 -12.75
CA ALA A 113 -9.97 15.02 -11.32
C ALA A 113 -8.58 14.68 -10.74
N PRO A 114 -7.48 15.12 -11.39
CA PRO A 114 -6.11 14.77 -11.00
C PRO A 114 -5.69 15.35 -9.65
N GLU A 115 -6.42 16.33 -9.11
CA GLU A 115 -6.21 16.92 -7.80
C GLU A 115 -6.53 15.98 -6.64
N TYR A 116 -7.35 14.93 -6.87
CA TYR A 116 -7.64 13.93 -5.86
C TYR A 116 -6.55 12.86 -5.77
N HIS A 117 -6.18 12.51 -4.56
CA HIS A 117 -5.23 11.43 -4.30
C HIS A 117 -5.97 10.11 -4.12
N ILE A 118 -5.74 9.16 -5.02
CA ILE A 118 -6.43 7.87 -5.00
C ILE A 118 -5.43 6.73 -4.98
N ILE A 119 -5.59 5.82 -4.04
CA ILE A 119 -4.89 4.53 -4.01
C ILE A 119 -5.96 3.43 -4.03
N ALA A 120 -5.92 2.61 -5.07
CA ALA A 120 -6.75 1.43 -5.19
C ALA A 120 -5.90 0.18 -4.93
N ALA A 121 -6.42 -0.77 -4.15
CA ALA A 121 -5.72 -2.02 -3.84
C ALA A 121 -6.57 -3.24 -4.16
N GLY A 122 -5.90 -4.32 -4.54
CA GLY A 122 -6.52 -5.61 -4.75
C GLY A 122 -5.56 -6.78 -4.62
N SER A 123 -6.01 -7.85 -3.97
CA SER A 123 -5.15 -8.99 -3.64
C SER A 123 -4.90 -9.94 -4.81
N LEU A 124 -5.82 -10.02 -5.76
CA LEU A 124 -5.80 -10.96 -6.88
C LEU A 124 -5.92 -10.28 -8.25
N LEU A 125 -5.57 -8.98 -8.33
CA LEU A 125 -5.73 -8.21 -9.57
C LEU A 125 -5.10 -8.91 -10.79
N GLY A 126 -3.93 -9.51 -10.66
CA GLY A 126 -3.28 -10.25 -11.75
C GLY A 126 -4.05 -11.51 -12.19
N VAL A 127 -4.76 -12.17 -11.27
CA VAL A 127 -5.57 -13.36 -11.53
C VAL A 127 -6.98 -12.97 -11.98
N ALA A 128 -7.59 -11.97 -11.32
CA ALA A 128 -8.92 -11.47 -11.66
C ALA A 128 -8.95 -10.86 -13.06
N VAL A 129 -7.94 -10.08 -13.43
CA VAL A 129 -7.77 -9.53 -14.79
C VAL A 129 -7.72 -10.66 -15.83
N LYS A 130 -7.01 -11.76 -15.57
CA LYS A 130 -6.94 -12.90 -16.49
C LYS A 130 -8.24 -13.70 -16.53
N LYS A 131 -8.87 -13.97 -15.39
CA LYS A 131 -10.08 -14.83 -15.31
C LYS A 131 -11.36 -14.10 -15.70
N ARG A 132 -11.53 -12.82 -15.29
CA ARG A 132 -12.74 -12.02 -15.54
C ARG A 132 -12.64 -11.12 -16.76
N LYS A 133 -11.55 -11.17 -17.54
CA LYS A 133 -11.27 -10.24 -18.67
C LYS A 133 -11.35 -8.76 -18.28
N MET A 134 -11.08 -8.43 -17.00
CA MET A 134 -11.08 -7.05 -16.53
C MET A 134 -9.97 -6.26 -17.21
N THR A 135 -10.28 -5.07 -17.66
CA THR A 135 -9.30 -4.20 -18.32
C THR A 135 -8.73 -3.22 -17.32
N VAL A 136 -7.43 -3.32 -17.06
CA VAL A 136 -6.72 -2.27 -16.29
C VAL A 136 -6.52 -1.07 -17.21
N PRO A 137 -6.83 0.15 -16.80
CA PRO A 137 -6.63 1.36 -17.62
C PRO A 137 -5.13 1.67 -17.76
N VAL A 138 -4.46 0.95 -18.64
CA VAL A 138 -3.02 1.09 -18.90
C VAL A 138 -2.70 2.53 -19.31
N GLY A 139 -1.64 3.07 -18.71
CA GLY A 139 -1.21 4.46 -18.96
C GLY A 139 -1.96 5.52 -18.14
N LYS A 140 -3.08 5.21 -17.48
CA LYS A 140 -3.88 6.12 -16.64
C LYS A 140 -3.79 5.81 -15.14
N VAL A 141 -3.13 4.73 -14.78
CA VAL A 141 -2.80 4.35 -13.40
C VAL A 141 -1.31 4.06 -13.26
N ARG A 142 -0.78 4.27 -12.06
CA ARG A 142 0.56 3.83 -11.66
C ARG A 142 0.44 2.50 -10.94
N VAL A 143 0.79 1.41 -11.62
CA VAL A 143 0.80 0.08 -11.01
C VAL A 143 2.01 -0.04 -10.09
N MET A 144 1.74 -0.35 -8.82
CA MET A 144 2.77 -0.64 -7.81
C MET A 144 2.58 -2.04 -7.26
N ARG A 145 3.68 -2.71 -6.94
CA ARG A 145 3.64 -4.03 -6.31
C ARG A 145 4.15 -3.94 -4.88
N MET A 146 3.34 -4.44 -3.96
CA MET A 146 3.74 -4.65 -2.57
C MET A 146 4.07 -6.12 -2.37
N TYR A 147 5.15 -6.36 -1.67
CA TYR A 147 5.64 -7.69 -1.34
C TYR A 147 5.51 -7.93 0.17
N PRO A 148 5.64 -9.17 0.66
CA PRO A 148 5.86 -9.44 2.07
C PRO A 148 7.01 -8.60 2.63
N ILE A 149 7.13 -8.51 3.94
CA ILE A 149 8.24 -7.80 4.60
C ILE A 149 9.56 -8.35 4.07
N SER A 150 10.41 -7.48 3.54
CA SER A 150 11.75 -7.83 3.07
C SER A 150 12.70 -8.06 4.24
N PHE A 151 13.83 -8.75 4.00
CA PHE A 151 14.87 -8.86 5.03
C PHE A 151 15.38 -7.49 5.50
N LYS A 152 15.45 -6.51 4.60
CA LYS A 152 15.83 -5.13 4.93
C LYS A 152 14.85 -4.49 5.92
N GLU A 153 13.56 -4.59 5.67
CA GLU A 153 12.50 -4.09 6.56
C GLU A 153 12.48 -4.86 7.90
N PHE A 154 12.69 -6.18 7.85
CA PHE A 154 12.84 -7.02 9.05
C PHE A 154 14.04 -6.58 9.89
N LEU A 155 15.23 -6.46 9.30
CA LEU A 155 16.45 -6.06 10.00
C LEU A 155 16.32 -4.67 10.62
N ARG A 156 15.69 -3.72 9.93
CA ARG A 156 15.39 -2.39 10.47
C ARG A 156 14.59 -2.47 11.76
N ALA A 157 13.64 -3.41 11.83
CA ALA A 157 12.76 -3.57 12.98
C ALA A 157 13.42 -4.40 14.10
N SER A 158 14.15 -5.47 13.76
CA SER A 158 14.76 -6.40 14.73
C SER A 158 16.09 -5.89 15.30
N ASN A 159 16.91 -5.25 14.47
CA ASN A 159 18.22 -4.75 14.87
C ASN A 159 18.56 -3.42 14.20
N PRO A 160 17.96 -2.29 14.66
CA PRO A 160 18.14 -0.98 14.06
C PRO A 160 19.61 -0.55 13.96
N ARG A 161 20.43 -0.84 14.97
CA ARG A 161 21.86 -0.47 15.00
C ARG A 161 22.65 -1.14 13.87
N THR A 162 22.43 -2.44 13.67
CA THR A 162 23.08 -3.15 12.55
C THR A 162 22.56 -2.66 11.20
N PHE A 163 21.28 -2.35 11.12
CA PHE A 163 20.69 -1.76 9.93
C PHE A 163 21.31 -0.41 9.57
N GLU A 164 21.39 0.54 10.51
CA GLU A 164 22.02 1.85 10.32
C GLU A 164 23.48 1.70 9.88
N TYR A 165 24.25 0.87 10.55
CA TYR A 165 25.64 0.59 10.20
C TYR A 165 25.79 0.14 8.73
N ILE A 166 24.90 -0.74 8.24
CA ILE A 166 24.96 -1.25 6.85
C ILE A 166 24.56 -0.17 5.83
N GLU A 167 23.59 0.69 6.15
CA GLU A 167 23.17 1.77 5.25
C GLU A 167 24.27 2.86 5.09
N GLU A 168 25.16 2.99 6.07
CA GLU A 168 26.26 3.96 6.04
C GLU A 168 27.51 3.44 5.30
N ILE A 169 27.68 2.12 5.19
CA ILE A 169 28.87 1.52 4.58
C ILE A 169 28.81 1.59 3.05
N ASN A 170 29.93 1.92 2.44
CA ASN A 170 30.11 1.71 1.01
C ASN A 170 30.24 0.21 0.66
N ALA A 171 29.58 -0.23 -0.41
CA ALA A 171 29.50 -1.64 -0.82
C ALA A 171 30.86 -2.35 -1.04
N ILE A 172 31.97 -1.61 -1.01
CA ILE A 172 33.33 -2.10 -1.26
C ILE A 172 34.08 -2.43 0.06
N GLU A 173 33.56 -1.98 1.21
CA GLU A 173 34.20 -2.21 2.50
C GLU A 173 33.92 -3.60 3.05
N LYS A 174 34.97 -4.25 3.61
CA LYS A 174 34.80 -5.54 4.26
C LYS A 174 34.06 -5.35 5.59
N LEU A 175 32.94 -6.02 5.75
CA LEU A 175 32.16 -6.02 6.99
C LEU A 175 32.99 -6.55 8.15
N PRO A 176 32.96 -5.88 9.33
CA PRO A 176 33.48 -6.46 10.56
C PRO A 176 32.83 -7.80 10.88
N GLU A 177 33.60 -8.73 11.44
CA GLU A 177 33.13 -10.09 11.73
C GLU A 177 31.91 -10.09 12.65
N ILE A 178 31.88 -9.20 13.64
CA ILE A 178 30.74 -9.05 14.55
C ILE A 178 29.44 -8.68 13.80
N ILE A 179 29.51 -7.77 12.84
CA ILE A 179 28.36 -7.36 12.01
C ILE A 179 27.93 -8.52 11.12
N LEU A 180 28.89 -9.21 10.49
CA LEU A 180 28.60 -10.37 9.65
C LEU A 180 27.92 -11.50 10.42
N ASN A 181 28.35 -11.78 11.66
CA ASN A 181 27.73 -12.80 12.50
C ASN A 181 26.32 -12.39 12.95
N THR A 182 26.12 -11.13 13.30
CA THR A 182 24.78 -10.58 13.61
C THR A 182 23.86 -10.71 12.41
N LEU A 183 24.31 -10.32 11.21
CA LEU A 183 23.52 -10.45 9.99
C LEU A 183 23.12 -11.90 9.68
N LYS A 184 24.05 -12.84 9.85
CA LYS A 184 23.76 -14.28 9.66
C LYS A 184 22.70 -14.77 10.64
N LEU A 185 22.74 -14.30 11.89
CA LEU A 185 21.73 -14.63 12.90
C LEU A 185 20.36 -14.07 12.51
N GLU A 186 20.28 -12.76 12.22
CA GLU A 186 19.04 -12.10 11.82
C GLU A 186 18.46 -12.71 10.53
N TYR A 187 19.32 -13.05 9.57
CA TYR A 187 18.86 -13.68 8.33
C TYR A 187 18.29 -15.09 8.57
N ARG A 188 18.88 -15.89 9.46
CA ARG A 188 18.30 -17.19 9.84
C ARG A 188 16.94 -17.02 10.50
N ARG A 189 16.78 -16.04 11.39
CA ARG A 189 15.50 -15.69 12.02
C ARG A 189 14.44 -15.33 10.97
N TYR A 190 14.81 -14.46 10.04
CA TYR A 190 13.94 -14.10 8.93
C TYR A 190 13.55 -15.29 8.04
N LEU A 191 14.47 -16.21 7.77
CA LEU A 191 14.16 -17.43 7.00
C LEU A 191 13.15 -18.35 7.73
N VAL A 192 13.14 -18.34 9.05
CA VAL A 192 12.18 -19.13 9.86
C VAL A 192 10.79 -18.49 9.87
N CYS A 193 10.69 -17.18 10.13
CA CYS A 193 9.38 -16.51 10.18
C CYS A 193 8.84 -16.14 8.79
N GLY A 194 9.72 -16.00 7.79
CA GLY A 194 9.36 -15.45 6.48
C GLY A 194 9.05 -13.96 6.54
N GLY A 195 8.34 -13.47 5.51
CA GLY A 195 8.01 -12.04 5.38
C GLY A 195 6.52 -11.71 5.62
N MET A 196 5.72 -12.64 6.13
CA MET A 196 4.31 -12.35 6.42
C MET A 196 4.23 -11.47 7.68
N PRO A 197 3.50 -10.32 7.64
CA PRO A 197 3.46 -9.36 8.74
C PRO A 197 3.12 -9.97 10.09
N ASP A 198 2.11 -10.82 10.14
CA ASP A 198 1.66 -11.45 11.40
C ASP A 198 2.76 -12.34 12.02
N ALA A 199 3.46 -13.12 11.18
CA ALA A 199 4.55 -13.97 11.64
C ALA A 199 5.77 -13.17 12.11
N VAL A 200 6.10 -12.09 11.39
CA VAL A 200 7.20 -11.19 11.79
C VAL A 200 6.86 -10.46 13.08
N CYS A 201 5.65 -9.90 13.21
CA CYS A 201 5.21 -9.25 14.44
C CYS A 201 5.24 -10.22 15.62
N ALA A 202 4.70 -11.43 15.47
CA ALA A 202 4.69 -12.44 16.53
C ALA A 202 6.12 -12.81 16.98
N MET A 203 7.08 -12.92 16.05
CA MET A 203 8.48 -13.18 16.39
C MET A 203 9.10 -12.02 17.17
N LEU A 204 8.91 -10.79 16.70
CA LEU A 204 9.53 -9.62 17.33
C LEU A 204 8.88 -9.24 18.68
N ASP A 205 7.56 -9.50 18.85
CA ASP A 205 6.86 -9.23 20.11
C ASP A 205 7.24 -10.24 21.21
N ASN A 206 7.51 -11.51 20.86
CA ASN A 206 7.92 -12.53 21.82
C ASN A 206 9.33 -12.28 22.40
N GLU A 207 10.21 -11.57 21.69
CA GLU A 207 11.56 -11.21 22.18
C GLU A 207 11.58 -10.02 23.13
N GLY A 208 10.52 -9.23 23.15
CA GLY A 208 10.35 -8.14 24.14
C GLY A 208 9.90 -8.61 25.52
N MET A 209 9.69 -9.93 25.70
CA MET A 209 9.25 -10.55 26.97
C MET A 209 10.34 -11.35 27.69
N GLU A 210 11.55 -11.44 27.14
CA GLU A 210 12.75 -11.99 27.81
C GLU A 210 13.67 -10.83 28.27
#